data_2579120ccf7f244685154acb309e8da3
#
_entry.id   2579120ccf7f244685154acb309e8da3
#
_cell.length_a   1.000
_cell.length_b   1.000
_cell.length_c   1.000
_cell.angle_alpha   90.00
_cell.angle_beta   90.00
_cell.angle_gamma   90.00
#
_symmetry.space_group_name_H-M   'P 1'
#
loop_
_entity.id
_entity.type
_entity.pdbx_description
1 polymer ?
#
loop_
_entity_poly.entity_id
_entity_poly.type
_entity_poly.pdbx_seq_one_letter_code
_entity_poly.pdbx_strand_id
1 'polypeptide(L)'
;EIEDRFYKDLEFGTGGLRGVIGNGTNRMNVYIVRKATQGLANFIIKEGTQDKGVAISHDNRRMSREFAQEAALCLAANGIKVYIFPSLRPTPELSFAVRELHCTAGIMVTASHNPPEYNGYKVYWDDGCQITAPKDTQIINEVKAVTDFNDVKTIDEEEARVRGLYNIIGYDMDDAFIAALKKQSLNGDIIKQVADDIKIVYSPFNGTGNVPVRRILRELGFKNVYVVPEQEKPDPNFTTLEYPNPEDPKAFTYALRLAKEVDADIIPVSYTHLRAHETCAD
;
A
#
# COMPACT_ATOMS: atom_id res chain seq x y z
N GLU A 1 8.69 29.24 -4.31
CA GLU A 1 7.67 28.30 -3.85
C GLU A 1 6.53 28.11 -4.86
N ILE A 2 5.92 29.22 -5.39
CA ILE A 2 4.85 29.12 -6.41
C ILE A 2 5.39 28.49 -7.69
N GLU A 3 6.53 28.94 -8.19
CA GLU A 3 7.19 28.37 -9.37
C GLU A 3 7.42 26.87 -9.20
N ASP A 4 7.98 26.42 -8.09
CA ASP A 4 8.25 24.99 -7.80
C ASP A 4 6.97 24.13 -7.80
N ARG A 5 5.83 24.70 -7.43
CA ARG A 5 4.54 24.00 -7.42
C ARG A 5 3.88 23.86 -8.79
N PHE A 6 4.20 24.76 -9.73
CA PHE A 6 3.46 24.90 -11.00
C PHE A 6 4.33 24.90 -12.26
N TYR A 7 5.67 24.80 -12.16
CA TYR A 7 6.54 24.87 -13.33
C TYR A 7 6.42 23.64 -14.26
N LYS A 8 5.88 22.54 -13.74
CA LYS A 8 5.59 21.33 -14.53
C LYS A 8 4.44 20.53 -13.89
N ASP A 9 3.94 19.55 -14.59
CA ASP A 9 3.07 18.53 -14.02
C ASP A 9 3.90 17.47 -13.28
N LEU A 10 3.32 16.90 -12.20
CA LEU A 10 3.91 15.75 -11.54
C LEU A 10 3.92 14.57 -12.52
N GLU A 11 5.11 14.06 -12.79
CA GLU A 11 5.29 13.01 -13.78
C GLU A 11 4.76 11.66 -13.26
N PHE A 12 3.96 11.01 -14.09
CA PHE A 12 3.64 9.60 -13.92
C PHE A 12 4.85 8.82 -14.45
N GLY A 13 5.75 8.42 -13.52
CA GLY A 13 6.94 7.64 -13.87
C GLY A 13 6.64 6.15 -13.99
N THR A 14 7.69 5.35 -14.13
CA THR A 14 7.58 3.88 -14.19
C THR A 14 6.82 3.36 -12.97
N GLY A 15 5.58 2.94 -13.18
CA GLY A 15 4.71 2.35 -12.17
C GLY A 15 3.89 3.30 -11.31
N GLY A 16 3.90 4.62 -11.53
CA GLY A 16 3.01 5.54 -10.83
C GLY A 16 3.54 6.95 -10.54
N LEU A 17 2.85 7.65 -9.65
CA LEU A 17 3.19 9.00 -9.18
C LEU A 17 3.93 8.94 -7.84
N ARG A 18 4.81 9.92 -7.60
CA ARG A 18 5.40 10.20 -6.29
C ARG A 18 5.77 11.67 -6.18
N GLY A 19 5.38 12.31 -5.09
CA GLY A 19 5.71 13.73 -4.86
C GLY A 19 5.34 14.20 -3.47
N VAL A 20 5.73 15.43 -3.17
CA VAL A 20 5.33 16.13 -1.94
C VAL A 20 3.83 16.43 -2.00
N ILE A 21 3.14 16.23 -0.87
CA ILE A 21 1.71 16.56 -0.72
C ILE A 21 1.55 18.08 -0.71
N GLY A 22 0.60 18.60 -1.47
CA GLY A 22 0.31 20.03 -1.50
C GLY A 22 -0.43 20.50 -2.75
N ASN A 23 -0.72 21.79 -2.80
CA ASN A 23 -1.37 22.41 -3.94
C ASN A 23 -0.37 22.66 -5.08
N GLY A 24 -0.79 22.39 -6.29
CA GLY A 24 -0.01 22.60 -7.50
C GLY A 24 0.03 21.39 -8.42
N THR A 25 0.36 21.61 -9.69
CA THR A 25 0.44 20.53 -10.68
C THR A 25 1.64 19.62 -10.46
N ASN A 26 2.70 20.11 -9.81
CA ASN A 26 3.89 19.34 -9.42
C ASN A 26 3.82 18.84 -7.96
N ARG A 27 2.64 18.50 -7.48
CA ARG A 27 2.38 18.01 -6.11
C ARG A 27 1.39 16.88 -6.11
N MET A 28 1.49 16.02 -5.07
CA MET A 28 0.44 15.03 -4.78
C MET A 28 -0.75 15.73 -4.14
N ASN A 29 -1.90 15.66 -4.79
CA ASN A 29 -3.19 16.16 -4.30
C ASN A 29 -4.34 15.42 -4.99
N VAL A 30 -5.56 15.68 -4.56
CA VAL A 30 -6.75 15.01 -5.07
C VAL A 30 -6.95 15.21 -6.58
N TYR A 31 -6.62 16.37 -7.12
CA TYR A 31 -6.77 16.66 -8.56
C TYR A 31 -5.81 15.81 -9.39
N ILE A 32 -4.55 15.73 -8.97
CA ILE A 32 -3.53 14.94 -9.67
C ILE A 32 -3.83 13.44 -9.57
N VAL A 33 -4.28 12.97 -8.40
CA VAL A 33 -4.72 11.56 -8.23
C VAL A 33 -5.91 11.24 -9.13
N ARG A 34 -6.92 12.11 -9.18
CA ARG A 34 -8.09 11.96 -10.07
C ARG A 34 -7.67 11.95 -11.54
N LYS A 35 -6.80 12.88 -11.97
CA LYS A 35 -6.27 12.92 -13.35
C LYS A 35 -5.56 11.62 -13.72
N ALA A 36 -4.68 11.14 -12.87
CA ALA A 36 -3.98 9.87 -13.08
C ALA A 36 -4.94 8.68 -13.14
N THR A 37 -5.95 8.67 -12.27
CA THR A 37 -6.96 7.62 -12.23
C THR A 37 -7.88 7.67 -13.45
N GLN A 38 -8.22 8.87 -13.96
CA GLN A 38 -8.98 9.00 -15.20
C GLN A 38 -8.19 8.42 -16.40
N GLY A 39 -6.88 8.69 -16.48
CA GLY A 39 -6.03 8.09 -17.52
C GLY A 39 -5.97 6.55 -17.39
N LEU A 40 -5.83 6.03 -16.17
CA LEU A 40 -5.89 4.59 -15.92
C LEU A 40 -7.26 4.00 -16.33
N ALA A 41 -8.36 4.67 -15.98
CA ALA A 41 -9.72 4.25 -16.38
C ALA A 41 -9.88 4.20 -17.89
N ASN A 42 -9.41 5.23 -18.60
CA ASN A 42 -9.44 5.27 -20.07
C ASN A 42 -8.69 4.09 -20.68
N PHE A 43 -7.51 3.77 -20.13
CA PHE A 43 -6.72 2.62 -20.59
C PHE A 43 -7.44 1.29 -20.33
N ILE A 44 -8.00 1.07 -19.14
CA ILE A 44 -8.76 -0.14 -18.79
C ILE A 44 -9.95 -0.33 -19.72
N ILE A 45 -10.67 0.75 -20.07
CA ILE A 45 -11.80 0.70 -21.00
C ILE A 45 -11.34 0.36 -22.42
N LYS A 46 -10.21 0.92 -22.89
CA LYS A 46 -9.62 0.57 -24.19
C LYS A 46 -9.18 -0.88 -24.27
N GLU A 47 -8.68 -1.44 -23.20
CA GLU A 47 -8.34 -2.86 -23.10
C GLU A 47 -9.59 -3.78 -22.99
N GLY A 48 -10.79 -3.21 -22.79
CA GLY A 48 -12.05 -3.97 -22.66
C GLY A 48 -12.12 -4.81 -21.38
N THR A 49 -11.42 -4.40 -20.30
CA THR A 49 -11.30 -5.19 -19.06
C THR A 49 -11.98 -4.54 -17.85
N GLN A 50 -12.82 -3.52 -18.07
CA GLN A 50 -13.50 -2.76 -17.02
C GLN A 50 -14.36 -3.61 -16.09
N ASP A 51 -14.92 -4.73 -16.58
CA ASP A 51 -15.78 -5.62 -15.82
C ASP A 51 -15.03 -6.40 -14.72
N LYS A 52 -13.72 -6.58 -14.86
CA LYS A 52 -12.88 -7.27 -13.87
C LYS A 52 -12.68 -6.44 -12.60
N GLY A 53 -12.72 -5.11 -12.71
CA GLY A 53 -12.56 -4.20 -11.60
C GLY A 53 -11.11 -3.91 -11.21
N VAL A 54 -10.96 -3.09 -10.16
CA VAL A 54 -9.67 -2.63 -9.63
C VAL A 54 -9.64 -2.77 -8.11
N ALA A 55 -8.59 -3.40 -7.56
CA ALA A 55 -8.35 -3.45 -6.12
C ALA A 55 -7.58 -2.22 -5.64
N ILE A 56 -7.91 -1.67 -4.46
CA ILE A 56 -7.27 -0.46 -3.94
C ILE A 56 -6.89 -0.64 -2.48
N SER A 57 -5.64 -0.31 -2.17
CA SER A 57 -5.10 -0.27 -0.81
C SER A 57 -4.31 1.01 -0.57
N HIS A 58 -4.06 1.30 0.69
CA HIS A 58 -3.29 2.47 1.12
C HIS A 58 -2.48 2.18 2.39
N ASP A 59 -1.44 2.97 2.62
CA ASP A 59 -0.67 2.97 3.85
C ASP A 59 -1.20 3.98 4.88
N ASN A 60 -0.40 4.25 5.93
CA ASN A 60 -0.73 5.17 7.03
C ASN A 60 -0.35 6.64 6.78
N ARG A 61 0.19 7.00 5.61
CA ARG A 61 0.63 8.37 5.31
C ARG A 61 -0.52 9.35 5.27
N ARG A 62 -0.19 10.63 5.47
CA ARG A 62 -1.15 11.72 5.30
C ARG A 62 -1.80 11.61 3.92
N MET A 63 -3.10 11.82 3.85
CA MET A 63 -3.92 11.79 2.63
C MET A 63 -3.98 10.42 1.91
N SER A 64 -3.36 9.35 2.43
CA SER A 64 -3.39 8.06 1.74
C SER A 64 -4.79 7.50 1.60
N ARG A 65 -5.60 7.59 2.65
CA ARG A 65 -7.00 7.15 2.64
C ARG A 65 -7.84 7.99 1.67
N GLU A 66 -7.69 9.32 1.73
CA GLU A 66 -8.41 10.26 0.87
C GLU A 66 -8.04 10.03 -0.60
N PHE A 67 -6.77 9.87 -0.92
CA PHE A 67 -6.33 9.58 -2.29
C PHE A 67 -6.84 8.23 -2.80
N ALA A 68 -6.88 7.20 -1.94
CA ALA A 68 -7.45 5.90 -2.28
C ALA A 68 -8.96 6.01 -2.57
N GLN A 69 -9.70 6.76 -1.75
CA GLN A 69 -11.12 7.03 -1.95
C GLN A 69 -11.39 7.81 -3.24
N GLU A 70 -10.61 8.86 -3.51
CA GLU A 70 -10.74 9.65 -4.74
C GLU A 70 -10.47 8.82 -6.01
N ALA A 71 -9.49 7.94 -5.96
CA ALA A 71 -9.22 7.00 -7.03
C ALA A 71 -10.41 6.03 -7.22
N ALA A 72 -10.97 5.51 -6.12
CA ALA A 72 -12.12 4.62 -6.17
C ALA A 72 -13.34 5.28 -6.81
N LEU A 73 -13.66 6.52 -6.41
CA LEU A 73 -14.81 7.26 -6.94
C LEU A 73 -14.63 7.66 -8.40
N CYS A 74 -13.41 7.98 -8.82
CA CYS A 74 -13.09 8.25 -10.23
C CYS A 74 -13.27 6.99 -11.10
N LEU A 75 -12.79 5.81 -10.67
CA LEU A 75 -13.00 4.55 -11.36
C LEU A 75 -14.49 4.19 -11.46
N ALA A 76 -15.21 4.28 -10.34
CA ALA A 76 -16.64 4.00 -10.27
C ALA A 76 -17.44 4.93 -11.23
N ALA A 77 -17.09 6.22 -11.31
CA ALA A 77 -17.71 7.17 -12.23
C ALA A 77 -17.49 6.80 -13.71
N ASN A 78 -16.44 6.02 -14.01
CA ASN A 78 -16.16 5.46 -15.34
C ASN A 78 -16.78 4.06 -15.54
N GLY A 79 -17.62 3.58 -14.62
CA GLY A 79 -18.28 2.28 -14.70
C GLY A 79 -17.39 1.10 -14.34
N ILE A 80 -16.20 1.35 -13.76
CA ILE A 80 -15.26 0.32 -13.35
C ILE A 80 -15.54 -0.07 -11.90
N LYS A 81 -15.74 -1.37 -11.65
CA LYS A 81 -15.94 -1.89 -10.30
C LYS A 81 -14.68 -1.73 -9.45
N VAL A 82 -14.84 -1.31 -8.20
CA VAL A 82 -13.75 -1.11 -7.26
C VAL A 82 -13.90 -2.03 -6.06
N TYR A 83 -12.76 -2.58 -5.61
CA TYR A 83 -12.59 -3.36 -4.40
C TYR A 83 -11.59 -2.64 -3.49
N ILE A 84 -12.08 -1.93 -2.48
CA ILE A 84 -11.25 -1.10 -1.60
C ILE A 84 -11.17 -1.67 -0.18
N PHE A 85 -9.95 -1.70 0.37
CA PHE A 85 -9.78 -2.04 1.78
C PHE A 85 -10.27 -0.93 2.71
N PRO A 86 -10.95 -1.26 3.82
CA PRO A 86 -11.55 -0.26 4.73
C PRO A 86 -10.51 0.50 5.57
N SER A 87 -9.31 -0.05 5.65
CA SER A 87 -8.17 0.52 6.37
C SER A 87 -6.87 0.11 5.69
N LEU A 88 -5.77 0.63 6.18
CA LEU A 88 -4.44 0.35 5.62
C LEU A 88 -4.16 -1.15 5.49
N ARG A 89 -3.61 -1.58 4.36
CA ARG A 89 -3.12 -2.94 4.08
C ARG A 89 -1.80 -2.87 3.32
N PRO A 90 -0.92 -3.87 3.51
CA PRO A 90 0.39 -3.88 2.85
C PRO A 90 0.29 -4.18 1.35
N THR A 91 1.29 -3.73 0.61
CA THR A 91 1.41 -3.98 -0.84
C THR A 91 1.29 -5.46 -1.24
N PRO A 92 1.88 -6.43 -0.51
CA PRO A 92 1.71 -7.85 -0.83
C PRO A 92 0.26 -8.33 -0.75
N GLU A 93 -0.53 -7.77 0.17
CA GLU A 93 -1.95 -8.10 0.31
C GLU A 93 -2.79 -7.50 -0.83
N LEU A 94 -2.46 -6.28 -1.29
CA LEU A 94 -3.04 -5.74 -2.52
C LEU A 94 -2.71 -6.62 -3.72
N SER A 95 -1.44 -7.00 -3.91
CA SER A 95 -1.01 -7.90 -5.00
C SER A 95 -1.76 -9.24 -4.96
N PHE A 96 -1.99 -9.77 -3.77
CA PHE A 96 -2.80 -10.97 -3.57
C PHE A 96 -4.26 -10.73 -3.96
N ALA A 97 -4.87 -9.64 -3.49
CA ALA A 97 -6.26 -9.29 -3.79
C ALA A 97 -6.51 -9.09 -5.30
N VAL A 98 -5.58 -8.47 -6.03
CA VAL A 98 -5.68 -8.33 -7.49
C VAL A 98 -5.82 -9.70 -8.16
N ARG A 99 -5.03 -10.68 -7.76
CA ARG A 99 -5.06 -12.04 -8.34
C ARG A 99 -6.25 -12.85 -7.86
N GLU A 100 -6.57 -12.79 -6.56
CA GLU A 100 -7.66 -13.55 -5.96
C GLU A 100 -9.03 -13.12 -6.47
N LEU A 101 -9.23 -11.81 -6.69
CA LEU A 101 -10.46 -11.24 -7.24
C LEU A 101 -10.46 -11.17 -8.78
N HIS A 102 -9.38 -11.62 -9.43
CA HIS A 102 -9.19 -11.53 -10.88
C HIS A 102 -9.37 -10.11 -11.42
N CYS A 103 -8.92 -9.10 -10.65
CA CYS A 103 -8.96 -7.71 -11.05
C CYS A 103 -8.07 -7.45 -12.27
N THR A 104 -8.42 -6.44 -13.08
CA THR A 104 -7.57 -5.97 -14.18
C THR A 104 -6.37 -5.20 -13.68
N ALA A 105 -6.50 -4.49 -12.54
CA ALA A 105 -5.44 -3.67 -11.97
C ALA A 105 -5.56 -3.57 -10.45
N GLY A 106 -4.50 -3.05 -9.83
CA GLY A 106 -4.49 -2.63 -8.43
C GLY A 106 -3.88 -1.25 -8.25
N ILE A 107 -4.29 -0.54 -7.22
CA ILE A 107 -3.74 0.76 -6.85
C ILE A 107 -3.24 0.69 -5.40
N MET A 108 -1.97 1.03 -5.19
CA MET A 108 -1.39 1.22 -3.86
C MET A 108 -1.04 2.67 -3.64
N VAL A 109 -1.71 3.30 -2.68
CA VAL A 109 -1.40 4.67 -2.28
C VAL A 109 -0.34 4.65 -1.18
N THR A 110 0.91 4.95 -1.57
CA THR A 110 2.08 4.93 -0.68
C THR A 110 3.27 5.64 -1.32
N ALA A 111 4.10 6.27 -0.51
CA ALA A 111 5.43 6.73 -0.92
C ALA A 111 6.57 5.84 -0.36
N SER A 112 6.27 4.59 0.04
CA SER A 112 7.28 3.66 0.56
C SER A 112 7.97 4.22 1.82
N HIS A 113 9.30 4.38 1.76
CA HIS A 113 10.15 4.88 2.85
C HIS A 113 10.55 6.36 2.71
N ASN A 114 9.89 7.10 1.82
CA ASN A 114 10.13 8.54 1.70
C ASN A 114 9.74 9.31 2.97
N PRO A 115 10.25 10.54 3.18
CA PRO A 115 9.84 11.41 4.27
C PRO A 115 8.32 11.62 4.39
N PRO A 116 7.81 12.04 5.56
CA PRO A 116 6.36 12.11 5.85
C PRO A 116 5.56 13.03 4.92
N GLU A 117 6.21 14.06 4.36
CA GLU A 117 5.59 15.01 3.44
C GLU A 117 5.30 14.46 2.05
N TYR A 118 5.84 13.26 1.72
CA TYR A 118 5.62 12.59 0.44
C TYR A 118 4.42 11.65 0.49
N ASN A 119 3.75 11.54 -0.65
CA ASN A 119 2.86 10.41 -0.95
C ASN A 119 3.05 9.96 -2.40
N GLY A 120 2.41 8.84 -2.75
CA GLY A 120 2.50 8.27 -4.08
C GLY A 120 1.28 7.45 -4.45
N TYR A 121 1.19 7.12 -5.72
CA TYR A 121 0.12 6.35 -6.33
C TYR A 121 0.77 5.34 -7.27
N LYS A 122 0.78 4.06 -6.90
CA LYS A 122 1.40 2.98 -7.66
C LYS A 122 0.35 2.11 -8.32
N VAL A 123 0.59 1.73 -9.58
CA VAL A 123 -0.31 0.87 -10.33
C VAL A 123 0.27 -0.54 -10.46
N TYR A 124 -0.57 -1.53 -10.24
CA TYR A 124 -0.32 -2.96 -10.39
C TYR A 124 -1.24 -3.49 -11.50
N TRP A 125 -0.86 -4.60 -12.14
CA TRP A 125 -1.69 -5.20 -13.18
C TRP A 125 -2.27 -6.55 -12.73
N ASP A 126 -2.92 -7.26 -13.63
CA ASP A 126 -3.68 -8.48 -13.36
C ASP A 126 -2.84 -9.66 -12.82
N ASP A 127 -1.53 -9.63 -13.02
CA ASP A 127 -0.56 -10.56 -12.43
C ASP A 127 -0.21 -10.24 -10.96
N GLY A 128 -0.70 -9.10 -10.44
CA GLY A 128 -0.38 -8.59 -9.11
C GLY A 128 1.00 -7.92 -9.00
N CYS A 129 1.70 -7.70 -10.12
CA CYS A 129 2.97 -6.99 -10.15
C CYS A 129 2.79 -5.51 -10.49
N GLN A 130 3.73 -4.67 -10.01
CA GLN A 130 3.77 -3.28 -10.41
C GLN A 130 4.00 -3.18 -11.93
N ILE A 131 3.24 -2.29 -12.61
CA ILE A 131 3.35 -2.14 -14.07
C ILE A 131 4.78 -1.80 -14.52
N THR A 132 5.14 -2.33 -15.68
CA THR A 132 6.40 -2.09 -16.37
C THR A 132 6.15 -1.85 -17.86
N ALA A 133 7.19 -1.51 -18.63
CA ALA A 133 7.09 -1.34 -20.08
C ALA A 133 6.55 -2.64 -20.76
N PRO A 134 5.68 -2.51 -21.77
CA PRO A 134 5.19 -1.28 -22.40
C PRO A 134 3.95 -0.66 -21.73
N LYS A 135 3.36 -1.33 -20.74
CA LYS A 135 2.06 -0.96 -20.15
C LYS A 135 2.13 0.35 -19.37
N ASP A 136 3.22 0.61 -18.65
CA ASP A 136 3.47 1.87 -17.99
C ASP A 136 3.38 3.06 -18.96
N THR A 137 4.06 2.95 -20.10
CA THR A 137 4.08 3.98 -21.16
C THR A 137 2.69 4.19 -21.77
N GLN A 138 1.92 3.13 -21.96
CA GLN A 138 0.57 3.20 -22.47
C GLN A 138 -0.36 3.95 -21.49
N ILE A 139 -0.28 3.63 -20.20
CA ILE A 139 -1.06 4.32 -19.17
C ILE A 139 -0.61 5.79 -19.03
N ILE A 140 0.69 6.06 -19.06
CA ILE A 140 1.23 7.43 -19.06
C ILE A 140 0.65 8.27 -20.19
N ASN A 141 0.52 7.70 -21.40
CA ASN A 141 -0.05 8.40 -22.54
C ASN A 141 -1.53 8.74 -22.33
N GLU A 142 -2.32 7.85 -21.71
CA GLU A 142 -3.71 8.14 -21.36
C GLU A 142 -3.82 9.23 -20.28
N VAL A 143 -2.93 9.22 -19.28
CA VAL A 143 -2.87 10.28 -18.24
C VAL A 143 -2.52 11.62 -18.87
N LYS A 144 -1.57 11.67 -19.79
CA LYS A 144 -1.20 12.90 -20.53
C LYS A 144 -2.30 13.40 -21.45
N ALA A 145 -3.13 12.51 -21.98
CA ALA A 145 -4.27 12.87 -22.83
C ALA A 145 -5.41 13.57 -22.05
N VAL A 146 -5.46 13.42 -20.73
CA VAL A 146 -6.37 14.19 -19.87
C VAL A 146 -5.81 15.59 -19.68
N THR A 147 -6.18 16.51 -20.56
CA THR A 147 -5.67 17.89 -20.56
C THR A 147 -6.57 18.87 -19.82
N ASP A 148 -7.87 18.57 -19.71
CA ASP A 148 -8.84 19.36 -18.94
C ASP A 148 -9.30 18.57 -17.71
N PHE A 149 -9.22 19.22 -16.53
CA PHE A 149 -9.75 18.61 -15.30
C PHE A 149 -11.28 18.44 -15.30
N ASN A 150 -12.00 19.15 -16.17
CA ASN A 150 -13.44 18.94 -16.35
C ASN A 150 -13.78 17.60 -17.01
N ASP A 151 -12.84 16.96 -17.70
CA ASP A 151 -12.99 15.64 -18.29
C ASP A 151 -12.83 14.51 -17.24
N VAL A 152 -12.37 14.83 -16.04
CA VAL A 152 -12.20 13.88 -14.94
C VAL A 152 -13.54 13.60 -14.27
N LYS A 153 -14.00 12.37 -14.40
CA LYS A 153 -15.27 11.95 -13.82
C LYS A 153 -15.13 11.60 -12.34
N THR A 154 -16.11 11.97 -11.57
CA THR A 154 -16.28 11.57 -10.17
C THR A 154 -17.74 11.26 -9.88
N ILE A 155 -17.99 10.46 -8.85
CA ILE A 155 -19.34 10.08 -8.42
C ILE A 155 -19.38 10.14 -6.88
N ASP A 156 -20.55 10.33 -6.32
CA ASP A 156 -20.76 10.19 -4.89
C ASP A 156 -20.60 8.74 -4.42
N GLU A 157 -20.05 8.53 -3.21
CA GLU A 157 -19.81 7.19 -2.68
C GLU A 157 -21.10 6.38 -2.53
N GLU A 158 -22.17 7.02 -2.05
CA GLU A 158 -23.46 6.34 -1.86
C GLU A 158 -24.03 5.89 -3.21
N GLU A 159 -23.99 6.74 -4.22
CA GLU A 159 -24.40 6.38 -5.58
C GLU A 159 -23.53 5.25 -6.15
N ALA A 160 -22.23 5.29 -5.95
CA ALA A 160 -21.32 4.23 -6.40
C ALA A 160 -21.62 2.88 -5.73
N ARG A 161 -21.99 2.89 -4.44
CA ARG A 161 -22.44 1.71 -3.69
C ARG A 161 -23.77 1.16 -4.19
N VAL A 162 -24.74 2.01 -4.39
CA VAL A 162 -26.06 1.62 -4.92
C VAL A 162 -25.93 0.98 -6.32
N ARG A 163 -25.00 1.46 -7.14
CA ARG A 163 -24.68 0.88 -8.45
C ARG A 163 -23.85 -0.42 -8.37
N GLY A 164 -23.43 -0.84 -7.19
CA GLY A 164 -22.54 -2.01 -7.01
C GLY A 164 -21.12 -1.83 -7.53
N LEU A 165 -20.70 -0.58 -7.74
CA LEU A 165 -19.37 -0.23 -8.27
C LEU A 165 -18.34 0.03 -7.16
N TYR A 166 -18.77 0.27 -5.93
CA TYR A 166 -17.89 0.51 -4.78
C TYR A 166 -18.07 -0.60 -3.74
N ASN A 167 -17.10 -1.50 -3.65
CA ASN A 167 -17.16 -2.68 -2.80
C ASN A 167 -16.05 -2.63 -1.77
N ILE A 168 -16.40 -2.71 -0.49
CA ILE A 168 -15.42 -2.86 0.59
C ILE A 168 -15.05 -4.34 0.69
N ILE A 169 -13.75 -4.62 0.61
CA ILE A 169 -13.17 -5.94 0.88
C ILE A 169 -12.49 -5.88 2.24
N GLY A 170 -12.67 -6.90 3.07
CA GLY A 170 -12.20 -6.86 4.46
C GLY A 170 -11.70 -8.22 4.93
N TYR A 171 -12.23 -8.67 6.07
CA TYR A 171 -11.73 -9.84 6.79
C TYR A 171 -11.62 -11.11 5.96
N ASP A 172 -12.54 -11.36 5.02
CA ASP A 172 -12.49 -12.54 4.15
C ASP A 172 -11.22 -12.53 3.27
N MET A 173 -10.81 -11.35 2.79
CA MET A 173 -9.57 -11.18 2.03
C MET A 173 -8.35 -11.33 2.92
N ASP A 174 -8.37 -10.73 4.12
CA ASP A 174 -7.31 -10.91 5.12
C ASP A 174 -7.14 -12.41 5.46
N ASP A 175 -8.23 -13.14 5.64
CA ASP A 175 -8.23 -14.59 5.93
C ASP A 175 -7.63 -15.40 4.78
N ALA A 176 -8.03 -15.11 3.54
CA ALA A 176 -7.50 -15.76 2.35
C ALA A 176 -6.00 -15.50 2.19
N PHE A 177 -5.56 -14.24 2.41
CA PHE A 177 -4.16 -13.86 2.36
C PHE A 177 -3.32 -14.60 3.41
N ILE A 178 -3.75 -14.62 4.67
CA ILE A 178 -3.06 -15.35 5.75
C ILE A 178 -3.03 -16.84 5.47
N ALA A 179 -4.12 -17.44 4.97
CA ALA A 179 -4.14 -18.86 4.59
C ALA A 179 -3.14 -19.16 3.46
N ALA A 180 -2.99 -18.26 2.49
CA ALA A 180 -1.99 -18.39 1.43
C ALA A 180 -0.56 -18.29 1.98
N LEU A 181 -0.29 -17.35 2.89
CA LEU A 181 1.01 -17.21 3.54
C LEU A 181 1.39 -18.45 4.36
N LYS A 182 0.46 -19.04 5.10
CA LYS A 182 0.72 -20.27 5.87
C LYS A 182 1.16 -21.43 4.99
N LYS A 183 0.64 -21.52 3.76
CA LYS A 183 1.06 -22.56 2.79
C LYS A 183 2.50 -22.37 2.31
N GLN A 184 3.08 -21.15 2.45
CA GLN A 184 4.47 -20.88 2.08
C GLN A 184 5.46 -21.24 3.22
N SER A 185 4.98 -21.59 4.40
CA SER A 185 5.83 -22.00 5.52
C SER A 185 6.46 -23.37 5.22
N LEU A 186 7.78 -23.39 4.98
CA LEU A 186 8.51 -24.60 4.58
C LEU A 186 8.85 -25.52 5.76
N ASN A 187 9.05 -24.98 6.96
CA ASN A 187 9.63 -25.65 8.10
C ASN A 187 8.65 -25.76 9.28
N GLY A 188 7.39 -26.11 9.01
CA GLY A 188 6.34 -26.17 10.03
C GLY A 188 6.66 -27.03 11.26
N ASP A 189 7.41 -28.11 11.09
CA ASP A 189 7.79 -28.99 12.21
C ASP A 189 8.91 -28.39 13.07
N ILE A 190 9.84 -27.62 12.48
CA ILE A 190 10.84 -26.85 13.23
C ILE A 190 10.16 -25.73 14.00
N ILE A 191 9.23 -25.02 13.37
CA ILE A 191 8.46 -23.95 14.03
C ILE A 191 7.78 -24.51 15.28
N LYS A 192 7.12 -25.66 15.21
CA LYS A 192 6.47 -26.29 16.36
C LYS A 192 7.43 -26.61 17.52
N GLN A 193 8.70 -26.89 17.21
CA GLN A 193 9.71 -27.20 18.22
C GLN A 193 10.22 -25.95 18.93
N VAL A 194 10.29 -24.80 18.26
CA VAL A 194 10.90 -23.58 18.79
C VAL A 194 9.92 -22.47 19.14
N ALA A 195 8.66 -22.59 18.72
CA ALA A 195 7.66 -21.51 18.84
C ALA A 195 7.34 -21.10 20.27
N ASP A 196 7.53 -22.01 21.23
CA ASP A 196 7.29 -21.76 22.64
C ASP A 196 8.47 -21.04 23.31
N ASP A 197 9.68 -21.18 22.77
CA ASP A 197 10.91 -20.68 23.41
C ASP A 197 11.43 -19.41 22.73
N ILE A 198 11.38 -19.34 21.38
CA ILE A 198 11.93 -18.20 20.64
C ILE A 198 11.22 -16.89 20.98
N LYS A 199 12.00 -15.87 21.28
CA LYS A 199 11.54 -14.51 21.60
C LYS A 199 11.76 -13.59 20.43
N ILE A 200 10.66 -13.03 19.93
CA ILE A 200 10.62 -12.18 18.74
C ILE A 200 10.25 -10.76 19.17
N VAL A 201 11.11 -9.78 18.91
CA VAL A 201 10.75 -8.36 19.01
C VAL A 201 10.40 -7.85 17.62
N TYR A 202 9.18 -7.41 17.43
CA TYR A 202 8.68 -6.94 16.14
C TYR A 202 8.39 -5.44 16.16
N SER A 203 8.88 -4.71 15.15
CA SER A 203 8.47 -3.34 14.90
C SER A 203 7.79 -3.19 13.54
N PRO A 204 6.56 -2.67 13.50
CA PRO A 204 5.88 -2.30 12.25
C PRO A 204 6.34 -0.95 11.69
N PHE A 205 7.22 -0.19 12.37
CA PHE A 205 7.58 1.18 12.02
C PHE A 205 6.36 2.06 11.70
N ASN A 206 5.33 1.99 12.56
CA ASN A 206 4.05 2.68 12.40
C ASN A 206 3.29 2.32 11.11
N GLY A 207 3.69 1.28 10.38
CA GLY A 207 3.22 0.95 9.03
C GLY A 207 2.16 -0.17 8.96
N THR A 208 1.91 -0.62 7.73
CA THR A 208 0.84 -1.56 7.38
C THR A 208 1.06 -2.99 7.84
N GLY A 209 2.29 -3.36 8.20
CA GLY A 209 2.63 -4.73 8.62
C GLY A 209 2.10 -5.12 10.00
N ASN A 210 1.70 -4.16 10.84
CA ASN A 210 1.32 -4.42 12.23
C ASN A 210 0.30 -5.58 12.36
N VAL A 211 -0.82 -5.50 11.68
CA VAL A 211 -1.89 -6.52 11.79
C VAL A 211 -1.49 -7.84 11.13
N PRO A 212 -1.10 -7.90 9.85
CA PRO A 212 -0.85 -9.18 9.18
C PRO A 212 0.38 -9.92 9.72
N VAL A 213 1.47 -9.23 10.07
CA VAL A 213 2.67 -9.89 10.62
C VAL A 213 2.39 -10.47 12.00
N ARG A 214 1.74 -9.74 12.89
CA ARG A 214 1.36 -10.27 14.21
C ARG A 214 0.39 -11.44 14.09
N ARG A 215 -0.53 -11.37 13.14
CA ARG A 215 -1.49 -12.42 12.89
C ARG A 215 -0.79 -13.70 12.41
N ILE A 216 0.08 -13.61 11.39
CA ILE A 216 0.76 -14.80 10.88
C ILE A 216 1.68 -15.44 11.92
N LEU A 217 2.45 -14.65 12.70
CA LEU A 217 3.31 -15.16 13.77
C LEU A 217 2.48 -15.91 14.82
N ARG A 218 1.35 -15.36 15.26
CA ARG A 218 0.45 -16.00 16.20
C ARG A 218 -0.14 -17.29 15.62
N GLU A 219 -0.59 -17.29 14.36
CA GLU A 219 -1.21 -18.46 13.72
C GLU A 219 -0.20 -19.56 13.37
N LEU A 220 1.09 -19.22 13.27
CA LEU A 220 2.18 -20.20 13.17
C LEU A 220 2.56 -20.81 14.54
N GLY A 221 2.06 -20.21 15.65
CA GLY A 221 2.24 -20.76 16.99
C GLY A 221 3.27 -20.04 17.85
N PHE A 222 3.93 -18.95 17.37
CA PHE A 222 4.88 -18.19 18.18
C PHE A 222 4.18 -17.50 19.35
N LYS A 223 4.66 -17.76 20.59
CA LYS A 223 4.05 -17.26 21.83
C LYS A 223 4.71 -15.99 22.36
N ASN A 224 6.01 -15.84 22.16
CA ASN A 224 6.79 -14.74 22.73
C ASN A 224 7.06 -13.67 21.67
N VAL A 225 6.00 -12.99 21.22
CA VAL A 225 6.08 -11.89 20.24
C VAL A 225 5.85 -10.57 20.97
N TYR A 226 6.89 -9.76 21.08
CA TYR A 226 6.90 -8.46 21.71
C TYR A 226 6.89 -7.37 20.66
N VAL A 227 5.84 -6.57 20.62
CA VAL A 227 5.73 -5.46 19.67
C VAL A 227 6.28 -4.20 20.28
N VAL A 228 7.08 -3.43 19.53
CA VAL A 228 7.63 -2.14 19.98
C VAL A 228 6.48 -1.15 20.20
N PRO A 229 6.16 -0.75 21.46
CA PRO A 229 4.95 0.01 21.76
C PRO A 229 4.91 1.40 21.08
N GLU A 230 6.06 2.06 20.97
CA GLU A 230 6.19 3.40 20.39
C GLU A 230 5.92 3.40 18.88
N GLN A 231 6.10 2.24 18.22
CA GLN A 231 5.99 2.08 16.77
C GLN A 231 4.79 1.20 16.34
N GLU A 232 4.00 0.73 17.31
CA GLU A 232 2.87 -0.16 17.05
C GLU A 232 1.73 0.53 16.30
N LYS A 233 1.34 1.72 16.76
CA LYS A 233 0.21 2.43 16.16
C LYS A 233 0.61 3.15 14.87
N PRO A 234 -0.27 3.16 13.87
CA PRO A 234 -0.05 3.98 12.68
C PRO A 234 0.18 5.44 13.03
N ASP A 235 1.27 6.01 12.53
CA ASP A 235 1.60 7.42 12.69
C ASP A 235 1.99 8.02 11.33
N PRO A 236 1.18 8.92 10.75
CA PRO A 236 1.45 9.52 9.43
C PRO A 236 2.63 10.50 9.46
N ASN A 237 3.11 10.88 10.64
CA ASN A 237 4.23 11.80 10.82
C ASN A 237 5.54 11.05 11.12
N PHE A 238 5.49 9.74 11.41
CA PHE A 238 6.63 8.92 11.78
C PHE A 238 7.46 9.53 12.92
N THR A 239 6.80 10.02 13.98
CA THR A 239 7.43 10.80 15.06
C THR A 239 8.52 10.05 15.82
N THR A 240 8.56 8.72 15.72
CA THR A 240 9.60 7.86 16.30
C THR A 240 10.78 7.58 15.35
N LEU A 241 10.70 8.09 14.12
CA LEU A 241 11.67 7.84 13.05
C LEU A 241 11.98 9.17 12.36
N GLU A 242 13.22 9.38 11.93
CA GLU A 242 13.55 10.52 11.05
C GLU A 242 12.83 10.34 9.71
N TYR A 243 12.86 9.13 9.18
CA TYR A 243 12.00 8.62 8.10
C TYR A 243 11.92 7.09 8.18
N PRO A 244 10.84 6.47 7.67
CA PRO A 244 10.59 5.04 7.88
C PRO A 244 11.40 4.16 6.92
N ASN A 245 12.73 4.29 6.94
CA ASN A 245 13.63 3.50 6.12
C ASN A 245 14.30 2.40 6.96
N PRO A 246 14.05 1.11 6.68
CA PRO A 246 14.68 0.01 7.39
C PRO A 246 16.19 -0.13 7.12
N GLU A 247 16.75 0.61 6.18
CA GLU A 247 18.19 0.68 5.94
C GLU A 247 18.90 1.65 6.91
N ASP A 248 18.14 2.51 7.61
CA ASP A 248 18.69 3.40 8.64
C ASP A 248 18.80 2.68 9.98
N PRO A 249 20.03 2.45 10.51
CA PRO A 249 20.21 1.81 11.81
C PRO A 249 19.50 2.52 12.96
N LYS A 250 19.28 3.85 12.87
CA LYS A 250 18.57 4.63 13.89
C LYS A 250 17.10 4.21 14.02
N ALA A 251 16.49 3.69 12.94
CA ALA A 251 15.13 3.22 12.98
C ALA A 251 14.91 2.06 13.95
N PHE A 252 15.97 1.29 14.25
CA PHE A 252 15.95 0.14 15.16
C PHE A 252 16.13 0.50 16.63
N THR A 253 16.36 1.77 17.00
CA THR A 253 16.68 2.18 18.37
C THR A 253 15.71 1.63 19.41
N TYR A 254 14.41 1.74 19.17
CA TYR A 254 13.38 1.23 20.07
C TYR A 254 13.34 -0.31 20.10
N ALA A 255 13.45 -0.94 18.94
CA ALA A 255 13.45 -2.40 18.83
C ALA A 255 14.66 -3.03 19.51
N LEU A 256 15.85 -2.45 19.34
CA LEU A 256 17.09 -2.90 20.01
C LEU A 256 17.02 -2.73 21.53
N ARG A 257 16.40 -1.64 22.02
CA ARG A 257 16.17 -1.46 23.46
C ARG A 257 15.28 -2.56 24.01
N LEU A 258 14.11 -2.76 23.42
CA LEU A 258 13.17 -3.80 23.84
C LEU A 258 13.77 -5.20 23.73
N ALA A 259 14.55 -5.47 22.68
CA ALA A 259 15.19 -6.76 22.49
C ALA A 259 16.18 -7.08 23.62
N LYS A 260 16.94 -6.10 24.12
CA LYS A 260 17.81 -6.26 25.29
C LYS A 260 17.04 -6.50 26.58
N GLU A 261 15.88 -5.83 26.74
CA GLU A 261 15.04 -5.98 27.94
C GLU A 261 14.43 -7.39 28.06
N VAL A 262 14.00 -7.97 26.92
CA VAL A 262 13.34 -9.28 26.91
C VAL A 262 14.29 -10.44 26.56
N ASP A 263 15.55 -10.14 26.26
CA ASP A 263 16.56 -11.12 25.78
C ASP A 263 16.05 -11.82 24.52
N ALA A 264 15.80 -11.04 23.46
CA ALA A 264 15.19 -11.52 22.22
C ALA A 264 16.21 -12.20 21.29
N ASP A 265 15.74 -13.25 20.60
CA ASP A 265 16.54 -14.00 19.65
C ASP A 265 16.56 -13.33 18.26
N ILE A 266 15.47 -12.61 17.89
CA ILE A 266 15.33 -12.02 16.55
C ILE A 266 14.49 -10.74 16.56
N ILE A 267 14.82 -9.81 15.66
CA ILE A 267 14.12 -8.52 15.48
C ILE A 267 13.65 -8.39 14.03
N PRO A 268 12.49 -8.94 13.65
CA PRO A 268 11.88 -8.61 12.37
C PRO A 268 11.27 -7.21 12.38
N VAL A 269 11.35 -6.53 11.24
CA VAL A 269 10.70 -5.24 11.03
C VAL A 269 9.87 -5.24 9.75
N SER A 270 8.88 -4.38 9.70
CA SER A 270 8.17 -4.01 8.48
C SER A 270 8.02 -2.50 8.44
N TYR A 271 7.64 -1.94 7.30
CA TYR A 271 7.47 -0.50 7.16
C TYR A 271 6.24 -0.16 6.32
N THR A 272 6.09 1.08 5.85
CA THR A 272 4.82 1.63 5.35
C THR A 272 4.04 0.73 4.41
N HIS A 273 4.70 -0.06 3.55
CA HIS A 273 4.01 -0.93 2.60
C HIS A 273 4.46 -2.41 2.67
N LEU A 274 5.25 -2.78 3.65
CA LEU A 274 5.83 -4.12 3.86
C LEU A 274 6.66 -4.63 2.67
N ARG A 275 7.96 -4.72 2.86
CA ARG A 275 8.90 -5.39 1.97
C ARG A 275 9.81 -6.28 2.81
N ALA A 276 10.10 -7.48 2.36
CA ALA A 276 11.13 -8.30 2.99
C ALA A 276 12.50 -7.64 2.76
N HIS A 277 13.19 -7.34 3.84
CA HIS A 277 14.62 -7.06 3.83
C HIS A 277 15.31 -8.16 4.63
N GLU A 278 16.20 -8.87 3.99
CA GLU A 278 17.14 -9.73 4.68
C GLU A 278 18.29 -8.82 5.15
N THR A 279 18.35 -8.55 6.45
CA THR A 279 19.54 -7.99 7.07
C THR A 279 20.29 -9.15 7.70
N CYS A 280 21.47 -9.50 7.15
CA CYS A 280 22.45 -10.23 7.91
C CYS A 280 22.98 -9.27 8.98
N ALA A 281 22.66 -9.52 10.24
CA ALA A 281 23.38 -8.92 11.34
C ALA A 281 24.68 -9.69 11.49
N ASP A 282 25.79 -9.08 11.09
CA ASP A 282 27.12 -9.49 11.55
C ASP A 282 27.36 -8.94 12.95
#